data_695cbc159847b97d60b4989125e6ea92
#
_entry.id   695cbc159847b97d60b4989125e6ea92
#
_cell.length_a   1.000
_cell.length_b   1.000
_cell.length_c   1.000
_cell.angle_alpha   90.00
_cell.angle_beta   90.00
_cell.angle_gamma   90.00
#
_symmetry.space_group_name_H-M   'P 1'
#
loop_
_entity.id
_entity.type
_entity.pdbx_description
1 polymer ?
#
loop_
_entity_poly.entity_id
_entity_poly.type
_entity_poly.pdbx_seq_one_letter_code
_entity_poly.pdbx_strand_id
1 'polypeptide(L)'
;MKNRKKIFIIIAVLSTFCFSICGCSKDKDKDISKKQLYASICNPNMQGVKEALKNHAELAKETIKTSSKTKPLELAVREIESEKIQLQICSQLIKSGADVNEKGIDGDTNLCWAIVNDRFDLANQLLDAGADPNQKGDEITALKGTVSRISFENYNEKMDMLNRLLESGAKPDSDIISFLLNDDNSNWGMQYYFTPQILKKLEKYDGKQNISQGLRAAMNGDDHKLQKLVISDKINKKDKGQVLAFAAAHCNVDTLKIMKKQGYDFAWKDSDKVGLLQIAALCNHSSVVKYLLEQQLDSKAKADYYKVRAVDFAIVAGNLDNAKILIEKDKVNFKKNHHGKPCDVWEFILAFGDKKSFKTLESLGHQPTKEEIYDTYQNYGKEQYEQGVKVKEDELQEIIWNGESDIARKILENKMTKGKVRKEYLLQTAVDIGDYTMVRYLVEQGADINKYVKEETENYSSTTLQTACASQSQEILKYLKKHGGDSKKKDSEGRSCKKIAKDNKAVWNLELIQ
;
A
#
# COMPACT_ATOMS: atom_id res chain seq x y z
N MET A 1 -1.21 -13.58 -3.88
CA MET A 1 -1.73 -14.18 -2.62
C MET A 1 -1.07 -15.47 -2.09
N LYS A 2 0.01 -16.01 -2.66
CA LYS A 2 0.65 -17.25 -2.13
C LYS A 2 1.98 -17.06 -1.38
N ASN A 3 2.49 -15.84 -1.21
CA ASN A 3 3.80 -15.59 -0.57
C ASN A 3 3.76 -14.93 0.82
N ARG A 4 2.58 -14.67 1.40
CA ARG A 4 2.45 -14.04 2.74
C ARG A 4 2.57 -15.00 3.94
N LYS A 5 2.74 -16.31 3.72
CA LYS A 5 2.81 -17.33 4.81
C LYS A 5 4.21 -17.71 5.30
N LYS A 6 5.29 -17.00 4.92
CA LYS A 6 6.66 -17.41 5.27
C LYS A 6 7.40 -16.55 6.30
N ILE A 7 6.77 -15.53 6.90
CA ILE A 7 7.47 -14.62 7.84
C ILE A 7 7.32 -15.02 9.32
N PHE A 8 6.47 -15.99 9.65
CA PHE A 8 6.22 -16.38 11.06
C PHE A 8 7.26 -17.31 11.72
N ILE A 9 8.39 -17.65 11.07
CA ILE A 9 9.33 -18.68 11.61
C ILE A 9 10.65 -18.10 12.16
N ILE A 10 10.86 -16.79 12.21
CA ILE A 10 12.17 -16.23 12.63
C ILE A 10 12.24 -15.81 14.12
N ILE A 11 11.17 -15.89 14.89
CA ILE A 11 11.21 -15.45 16.31
C ILE A 11 11.75 -16.51 17.31
N ALA A 12 11.97 -17.75 16.89
CA ALA A 12 12.35 -18.85 17.81
C ALA A 12 13.86 -19.14 17.99
N VAL A 13 14.77 -18.39 17.39
CA VAL A 13 16.21 -18.79 17.36
C VAL A 13 17.18 -17.78 17.98
N LEU A 14 16.82 -17.06 19.03
CA LEU A 14 17.81 -16.21 19.73
C LEU A 14 17.84 -16.44 21.26
N SER A 15 17.90 -17.69 21.69
CA SER A 15 18.07 -18.02 23.10
C SER A 15 19.40 -18.71 23.38
N THR A 16 20.53 -18.11 23.12
CA THR A 16 21.79 -18.52 23.79
C THR A 16 22.83 -17.41 23.67
N PHE A 17 22.93 -16.57 24.67
CA PHE A 17 24.22 -15.99 25.05
C PHE A 17 24.32 -15.79 26.56
N CYS A 18 25.31 -16.46 27.14
CA CYS A 18 25.63 -16.44 28.54
C CYS A 18 26.05 -15.07 29.06
N PHE A 19 25.66 -14.82 30.32
CA PHE A 19 26.07 -13.69 31.16
C PHE A 19 27.54 -13.76 31.54
N SER A 20 28.25 -12.67 31.34
CA SER A 20 29.40 -12.28 32.21
C SER A 20 28.98 -11.08 33.02
N ILE A 21 29.02 -11.23 34.33
CA ILE A 21 28.70 -10.21 35.32
C ILE A 21 29.93 -9.35 35.54
N CYS A 22 29.84 -8.06 35.25
CA CYS A 22 30.38 -6.92 36.01
C CYS A 22 30.33 -5.64 35.18
N GLY A 23 29.58 -4.65 35.62
CA GLY A 23 29.51 -3.32 35.01
C GLY A 23 28.28 -2.54 35.50
N CYS A 24 28.44 -1.30 35.84
CA CYS A 24 27.55 -0.31 36.40
C CYS A 24 26.06 -0.45 36.12
N SER A 25 25.22 -0.11 37.12
CA SER A 25 23.75 -0.15 37.06
C SER A 25 23.12 0.61 35.86
N LYS A 26 23.77 1.66 35.35
CA LYS A 26 23.33 2.44 34.20
C LYS A 26 23.41 1.67 32.87
N ASP A 27 24.42 0.83 32.68
CA ASP A 27 24.58 0.04 31.43
C ASP A 27 23.53 -1.08 31.35
N LYS A 28 23.13 -1.64 32.48
CA LYS A 28 22.05 -2.64 32.52
C LYS A 28 20.68 -2.03 32.22
N ASP A 29 20.41 -0.83 32.72
CA ASP A 29 19.16 -0.10 32.45
C ASP A 29 19.03 0.26 30.95
N LYS A 30 20.12 0.77 30.38
CA LYS A 30 20.17 1.05 28.95
C LYS A 30 19.98 -0.21 28.07
N ASP A 31 20.58 -1.34 28.44
CA ASP A 31 20.41 -2.61 27.70
C ASP A 31 18.97 -3.13 27.77
N ILE A 32 18.31 -2.98 28.93
CA ILE A 32 16.89 -3.29 29.08
C ILE A 32 16.03 -2.39 28.21
N SER A 33 16.26 -1.07 28.25
CA SER A 33 15.53 -0.09 27.45
C SER A 33 15.73 -0.33 25.94
N LYS A 34 16.92 -0.73 25.51
CA LYS A 34 17.21 -1.09 24.12
C LYS A 34 16.42 -2.31 23.66
N LYS A 35 16.34 -3.35 24.50
CA LYS A 35 15.53 -4.55 24.21
C LYS A 35 14.04 -4.23 24.18
N GLN A 36 13.57 -3.38 25.10
CA GLN A 36 12.18 -2.91 25.12
C GLN A 36 11.84 -2.11 23.87
N LEU A 37 12.71 -1.18 23.46
CA LEU A 37 12.51 -0.38 22.24
C LEU A 37 12.36 -1.29 21.01
N TYR A 38 13.29 -2.22 20.83
CA TYR A 38 13.24 -3.17 19.73
C TYR A 38 11.94 -3.99 19.73
N ALA A 39 11.62 -4.59 20.87
CA ALA A 39 10.42 -5.40 21.01
C ALA A 39 9.14 -4.58 20.77
N SER A 40 9.12 -3.30 21.19
CA SER A 40 7.98 -2.39 21.00
C SER A 40 7.81 -1.88 19.57
N ILE A 41 8.84 -1.99 18.74
CA ILE A 41 8.75 -1.71 17.29
C ILE A 41 8.30 -2.97 16.55
N CYS A 42 8.89 -4.14 16.84
CA CYS A 42 8.53 -5.40 16.20
C CYS A 42 7.10 -5.88 16.54
N ASN A 43 6.63 -5.59 17.77
CA ASN A 43 5.23 -5.75 18.17
C ASN A 43 4.71 -4.35 18.48
N PRO A 44 4.17 -3.63 17.50
CA PRO A 44 4.02 -2.18 17.55
C PRO A 44 3.26 -1.70 18.79
N ASN A 45 3.96 -0.99 19.67
CA ASN A 45 3.43 -0.50 20.94
C ASN A 45 4.01 0.86 21.30
N MET A 46 3.23 1.92 21.10
CA MET A 46 3.65 3.30 21.37
C MET A 46 4.06 3.56 22.81
N GLN A 47 3.38 2.94 23.78
CA GLN A 47 3.70 3.16 25.20
C GLN A 47 5.07 2.54 25.56
N GLY A 48 5.35 1.34 25.07
CA GLY A 48 6.66 0.70 25.26
C GLY A 48 7.81 1.49 24.62
N VAL A 49 7.57 2.09 23.43
CA VAL A 49 8.55 2.99 22.79
C VAL A 49 8.82 4.22 23.66
N LYS A 50 7.78 4.88 24.18
CA LYS A 50 7.93 6.05 25.09
C LYS A 50 8.71 5.69 26.34
N GLU A 51 8.39 4.56 26.97
CA GLU A 51 9.05 4.09 28.18
C GLU A 51 10.54 3.81 27.93
N ALA A 52 10.86 3.12 26.83
CA ALA A 52 12.24 2.80 26.45
C ALA A 52 13.08 4.05 26.17
N LEU A 53 12.49 5.09 25.57
CA LEU A 53 13.17 6.34 25.22
C LEU A 53 13.18 7.40 26.33
N LYS A 54 12.41 7.19 27.42
CA LYS A 54 12.23 8.20 28.47
C LYS A 54 13.55 8.66 29.09
N ASN A 55 14.45 7.72 29.38
CA ASN A 55 15.76 8.00 30.02
C ASN A 55 16.92 7.80 29.04
N HIS A 56 16.68 7.23 27.87
CA HIS A 56 17.68 6.82 26.88
C HIS A 56 17.27 7.23 25.47
N ALA A 57 17.05 8.54 25.26
CA ALA A 57 16.63 9.09 23.95
C ALA A 57 17.65 8.78 22.83
N GLU A 58 18.94 8.64 23.18
CA GLU A 58 20.01 8.28 22.27
C GLU A 58 19.80 6.94 21.58
N LEU A 59 18.99 6.04 22.17
CA LEU A 59 18.66 4.73 21.57
C LEU A 59 17.95 4.88 20.21
N ALA A 60 17.27 6.02 19.97
CA ALA A 60 16.65 6.31 18.67
C ALA A 60 17.66 6.35 17.51
N LYS A 61 18.95 6.58 17.79
CA LYS A 61 20.06 6.66 16.82
C LYS A 61 20.93 5.41 16.79
N GLU A 62 20.80 4.55 17.78
CA GLU A 62 21.67 3.40 17.92
C GLU A 62 21.22 2.23 17.04
N THR A 63 22.21 1.60 16.40
CA THR A 63 21.97 0.35 15.67
C THR A 63 21.47 -0.74 16.60
N ILE A 64 20.36 -1.34 16.24
CA ILE A 64 19.85 -2.54 16.89
C ILE A 64 20.51 -3.76 16.22
N LYS A 65 21.17 -4.59 17.02
CA LYS A 65 21.76 -5.85 16.52
C LYS A 65 20.66 -6.89 16.37
N THR A 66 20.13 -6.99 15.18
CA THR A 66 19.29 -8.10 14.71
C THR A 66 20.13 -8.98 13.78
N SER A 67 19.51 -9.88 13.04
CA SER A 67 20.15 -10.55 11.89
C SER A 67 20.72 -9.55 10.86
N SER A 68 20.11 -8.37 10.78
CA SER A 68 20.56 -7.19 10.03
C SER A 68 20.80 -6.03 11.00
N LYS A 69 21.86 -5.24 10.80
CA LYS A 69 22.18 -4.06 11.62
C LYS A 69 21.23 -2.90 11.28
N THR A 70 20.00 -2.94 11.79
CA THR A 70 18.94 -1.97 11.48
C THR A 70 18.84 -0.91 12.57
N LYS A 71 18.44 0.30 12.24
CA LYS A 71 18.14 1.36 13.21
C LYS A 71 16.65 1.44 13.54
N PRO A 72 16.28 2.01 14.70
CA PRO A 72 14.89 2.03 15.14
C PRO A 72 13.92 2.68 14.16
N LEU A 73 14.30 3.81 13.53
CA LEU A 73 13.43 4.47 12.56
C LEU A 73 13.21 3.64 11.30
N GLU A 74 14.27 3.07 10.72
CA GLU A 74 14.16 2.15 9.58
C GLU A 74 13.27 0.96 9.92
N LEU A 75 13.46 0.35 11.09
CA LEU A 75 12.66 -0.78 11.54
C LEU A 75 11.18 -0.39 11.65
N ALA A 76 10.87 0.77 12.24
CA ALA A 76 9.50 1.27 12.37
C ALA A 76 8.85 1.57 11.01
N VAL A 77 9.62 2.14 10.08
CA VAL A 77 9.15 2.43 8.72
C VAL A 77 8.83 1.15 7.94
N ARG A 78 9.59 0.07 8.14
CA ARG A 78 9.49 -1.12 7.28
C ARG A 78 8.59 -2.22 7.85
N GLU A 79 8.56 -2.39 9.17
CA GLU A 79 7.92 -3.55 9.81
C GLU A 79 6.51 -3.25 10.37
N ILE A 80 6.15 -1.97 10.57
CA ILE A 80 4.84 -1.63 11.14
C ILE A 80 3.81 -1.51 10.01
N GLU A 81 2.87 -2.45 9.97
CA GLU A 81 1.80 -2.48 8.97
C GLU A 81 0.72 -1.42 9.21
N SER A 82 0.33 -1.21 10.48
CA SER A 82 -0.66 -0.19 10.84
C SER A 82 -0.12 1.22 10.67
N GLU A 83 -0.60 1.95 9.67
CA GLU A 83 -0.16 3.31 9.35
C GLU A 83 -0.29 4.27 10.53
N LYS A 84 -1.41 4.23 11.25
CA LYS A 84 -1.66 5.06 12.43
C LYS A 84 -0.60 4.85 13.52
N ILE A 85 -0.26 3.59 13.82
CA ILE A 85 0.73 3.25 14.84
C ILE A 85 2.14 3.56 14.33
N GLN A 86 2.40 3.29 13.06
CA GLN A 86 3.66 3.62 12.38
C GLN A 86 3.97 5.10 12.49
N LEU A 87 3.03 5.98 12.15
CA LEU A 87 3.17 7.43 12.26
C LEU A 87 3.48 7.87 13.70
N GLN A 88 2.79 7.30 14.68
CA GLN A 88 3.02 7.64 16.09
C GLN A 88 4.42 7.23 16.55
N ILE A 89 4.85 6.02 16.24
CA ILE A 89 6.17 5.50 16.63
C ILE A 89 7.29 6.26 15.90
N CYS A 90 7.16 6.46 14.59
CA CYS A 90 8.12 7.25 13.81
C CYS A 90 8.24 8.68 14.36
N SER A 91 7.10 9.35 14.69
CA SER A 91 7.12 10.68 15.32
C SER A 91 7.90 10.68 16.62
N GLN A 92 7.72 9.68 17.48
CA GLN A 92 8.44 9.59 18.75
C GLN A 92 9.94 9.37 18.54
N LEU A 93 10.33 8.50 17.61
CA LEU A 93 11.73 8.24 17.27
C LEU A 93 12.42 9.48 16.70
N ILE A 94 11.76 10.19 15.78
CA ILE A 94 12.25 11.46 15.19
C ILE A 94 12.42 12.53 16.28
N LYS A 95 11.44 12.72 17.18
CA LYS A 95 11.54 13.64 18.32
C LYS A 95 12.67 13.27 19.27
N SER A 96 13.02 12.01 19.38
CA SER A 96 14.17 11.52 20.15
C SER A 96 15.49 11.62 19.39
N GLY A 97 15.46 12.15 18.16
CA GLY A 97 16.62 12.51 17.35
C GLY A 97 17.05 11.46 16.35
N ALA A 98 16.19 10.51 15.97
CA ALA A 98 16.49 9.60 14.85
C ALA A 98 16.79 10.39 13.57
N ASP A 99 17.77 9.93 12.78
CA ASP A 99 18.15 10.55 11.54
C ASP A 99 17.17 10.14 10.43
N VAL A 100 16.42 11.13 9.92
CA VAL A 100 15.42 10.92 8.85
C VAL A 100 16.05 10.64 7.49
N ASN A 101 17.32 11.04 7.30
CA ASN A 101 18.07 10.91 6.05
C ASN A 101 18.93 9.64 6.00
N GLU A 102 18.81 8.78 7.01
CA GLU A 102 19.55 7.54 7.04
C GLU A 102 19.05 6.57 5.96
N LYS A 103 20.02 5.93 5.31
CA LYS A 103 19.74 4.84 4.36
C LYS A 103 19.56 3.51 5.11
N GLY A 104 18.58 2.75 4.69
CA GLY A 104 18.37 1.40 5.16
C GLY A 104 19.41 0.41 4.64
N ILE A 105 19.29 -0.84 5.09
CA ILE A 105 20.20 -1.92 4.71
C ILE A 105 20.17 -2.26 3.21
N ASP A 106 19.07 -1.95 2.54
CA ASP A 106 18.85 -2.07 1.10
C ASP A 106 19.33 -0.85 0.31
N GLY A 107 19.92 0.16 1.00
CA GLY A 107 20.40 1.39 0.39
C GLY A 107 19.32 2.43 0.12
N ASP A 108 18.05 2.12 0.34
CA ASP A 108 16.96 3.09 0.17
C ASP A 108 16.82 4.01 1.37
N THR A 109 16.40 5.26 1.10
CA THR A 109 16.03 6.18 2.17
C THR A 109 14.64 5.84 2.73
N ASN A 110 14.39 6.19 4.00
CA ASN A 110 13.06 6.03 4.59
C ASN A 110 11.97 6.77 3.79
N LEU A 111 12.31 7.94 3.20
CA LEU A 111 11.40 8.69 2.34
C LEU A 111 11.07 7.94 1.04
N CYS A 112 12.09 7.40 0.34
CA CYS A 112 11.86 6.62 -0.88
C CYS A 112 11.00 5.38 -0.60
N TRP A 113 11.30 4.67 0.49
CA TRP A 113 10.53 3.50 0.89
C TRP A 113 9.06 3.84 1.17
N ALA A 114 8.79 4.90 1.93
CA ALA A 114 7.44 5.36 2.25
C ALA A 114 6.65 5.69 0.97
N ILE A 115 7.27 6.38 0.03
CA ILE A 115 6.64 6.77 -1.25
C ILE A 115 6.34 5.55 -2.13
N VAL A 116 7.30 4.62 -2.29
CA VAL A 116 7.12 3.43 -3.15
C VAL A 116 6.03 2.50 -2.61
N ASN A 117 5.81 2.52 -1.30
CA ASN A 117 4.76 1.73 -0.64
C ASN A 117 3.47 2.53 -0.39
N ASP A 118 3.30 3.68 -1.06
CA ASP A 118 2.13 4.56 -0.98
C ASP A 118 1.77 5.02 0.46
N ARG A 119 2.79 5.08 1.36
CA ARG A 119 2.67 5.59 2.73
C ARG A 119 2.86 7.11 2.76
N PHE A 120 1.92 7.84 2.15
CA PHE A 120 2.09 9.29 1.91
C PHE A 120 2.04 10.13 3.18
N ASP A 121 1.26 9.75 4.20
CA ASP A 121 1.27 10.43 5.49
C ASP A 121 2.63 10.29 6.19
N LEU A 122 3.24 9.11 6.10
CA LEU A 122 4.60 8.89 6.61
C LEU A 122 5.64 9.69 5.81
N ALA A 123 5.52 9.72 4.47
CA ALA A 123 6.40 10.53 3.63
C ALA A 123 6.30 12.02 3.97
N ASN A 124 5.09 12.54 4.18
CA ASN A 124 4.86 13.93 4.64
C ASN A 124 5.52 14.17 6.00
N GLN A 125 5.35 13.26 6.95
CA GLN A 125 5.97 13.37 8.28
C GLN A 125 7.50 13.39 8.20
N LEU A 126 8.10 12.57 7.33
CA LEU A 126 9.55 12.55 7.10
C LEU A 126 10.03 13.87 6.47
N LEU A 127 9.30 14.40 5.48
CA LEU A 127 9.60 15.69 4.85
C LEU A 127 9.50 16.85 5.85
N ASP A 128 8.46 16.86 6.71
CA ASP A 128 8.31 17.85 7.79
C ASP A 128 9.45 17.77 8.81
N ALA A 129 10.05 16.60 8.97
CA ALA A 129 11.20 16.38 9.85
C ALA A 129 12.56 16.65 9.15
N GLY A 130 12.56 17.11 7.90
CA GLY A 130 13.76 17.49 7.16
C GLY A 130 14.40 16.38 6.33
N ALA A 131 13.63 15.39 5.90
CA ALA A 131 14.11 14.43 4.91
C ALA A 131 14.47 15.12 3.60
N ASP A 132 15.66 14.82 3.06
CA ASP A 132 16.12 15.37 1.78
C ASP A 132 15.40 14.67 0.60
N PRO A 133 14.54 15.39 -0.14
CA PRO A 133 13.80 14.81 -1.26
C PRO A 133 14.70 14.45 -2.46
N ASN A 134 15.96 14.88 -2.47
CA ASN A 134 16.94 14.62 -3.53
C ASN A 134 17.89 13.47 -3.19
N GLN A 135 17.86 12.98 -1.97
CA GLN A 135 18.70 11.86 -1.59
C GLN A 135 18.23 10.60 -2.34
N LYS A 136 19.14 10.04 -3.14
CA LYS A 136 18.85 8.84 -3.93
C LYS A 136 18.82 7.60 -3.02
N GLY A 137 17.80 6.77 -3.20
CA GLY A 137 17.85 5.36 -2.85
C GLY A 137 18.81 4.60 -3.82
N ASP A 138 18.96 3.31 -3.63
CA ASP A 138 19.82 2.52 -4.52
C ASP A 138 19.17 2.37 -5.91
N GLU A 139 17.86 2.16 -5.97
CA GLU A 139 17.16 1.92 -7.23
C GLU A 139 16.43 3.15 -7.78
N ILE A 140 15.83 3.97 -6.91
CA ILE A 140 14.88 4.99 -7.36
C ILE A 140 14.98 6.28 -6.53
N THR A 141 14.67 7.44 -7.15
CA THR A 141 14.50 8.71 -6.44
C THR A 141 13.07 8.84 -5.91
N ALA A 142 12.87 9.69 -4.90
CA ALA A 142 11.54 9.99 -4.37
C ALA A 142 10.55 10.43 -5.47
N LEU A 143 10.98 11.29 -6.40
CA LEU A 143 10.17 11.73 -7.54
C LEU A 143 9.80 10.58 -8.49
N LYS A 144 10.74 9.70 -8.84
CA LYS A 144 10.46 8.53 -9.69
C LYS A 144 9.55 7.54 -8.97
N GLY A 145 9.76 7.30 -7.67
CA GLY A 145 8.88 6.48 -6.83
C GLY A 145 7.44 6.97 -6.84
N THR A 146 7.25 8.30 -6.72
CA THR A 146 5.91 8.91 -6.73
C THR A 146 5.16 8.67 -8.03
N VAL A 147 5.85 8.70 -9.17
CA VAL A 147 5.21 8.53 -10.49
C VAL A 147 5.17 7.08 -10.96
N SER A 148 5.70 6.13 -10.18
CA SER A 148 5.59 4.70 -10.46
C SER A 148 4.22 4.14 -10.04
N ARG A 149 3.76 3.08 -10.70
CA ARG A 149 2.53 2.34 -10.35
C ARG A 149 1.30 3.24 -10.15
N ILE A 150 1.10 4.21 -11.05
CA ILE A 150 -0.06 5.10 -11.00
C ILE A 150 -1.31 4.34 -11.45
N SER A 151 -2.39 4.50 -10.66
CA SER A 151 -3.73 4.02 -10.95
C SER A 151 -4.74 5.17 -10.88
N PHE A 152 -5.99 4.95 -11.30
CA PHE A 152 -7.04 5.96 -11.14
C PHE A 152 -7.35 6.23 -9.67
N GLU A 153 -7.21 5.24 -8.80
CA GLU A 153 -7.42 5.38 -7.36
C GLU A 153 -6.37 6.26 -6.70
N ASN A 154 -5.09 5.95 -6.90
CA ASN A 154 -4.00 6.64 -6.19
C ASN A 154 -3.49 7.90 -6.91
N TYR A 155 -4.05 8.24 -8.09
CA TYR A 155 -3.58 9.37 -8.90
C TYR A 155 -3.52 10.69 -8.15
N ASN A 156 -4.59 11.04 -7.44
CA ASN A 156 -4.67 12.32 -6.73
C ASN A 156 -3.63 12.40 -5.62
N GLU A 157 -3.51 11.36 -4.81
CA GLU A 157 -2.54 11.28 -3.70
C GLU A 157 -1.10 11.33 -4.22
N LYS A 158 -0.81 10.60 -5.31
CA LYS A 158 0.50 10.66 -5.97
C LYS A 158 0.80 12.04 -6.55
N MET A 159 -0.20 12.72 -7.13
CA MET A 159 -0.02 14.08 -7.62
C MET A 159 0.17 15.11 -6.51
N ASP A 160 -0.48 14.92 -5.36
CA ASP A 160 -0.29 15.74 -4.17
C ASP A 160 1.11 15.50 -3.57
N MET A 161 1.55 14.24 -3.50
CA MET A 161 2.92 13.90 -3.08
C MET A 161 3.96 14.46 -4.05
N LEU A 162 3.73 14.39 -5.37
CA LEU A 162 4.60 15.01 -6.37
C LEU A 162 4.73 16.52 -6.14
N ASN A 163 3.61 17.23 -5.89
CA ASN A 163 3.63 18.64 -5.54
C ASN A 163 4.43 18.87 -4.25
N ARG A 164 4.16 18.10 -3.21
CA ARG A 164 4.83 18.22 -1.91
C ARG A 164 6.34 18.06 -2.02
N LEU A 165 6.82 17.09 -2.80
CA LEU A 165 8.24 16.88 -3.07
C LEU A 165 8.86 18.09 -3.79
N LEU A 166 8.20 18.58 -4.85
CA LEU A 166 8.67 19.72 -5.62
C LEU A 166 8.72 21.00 -4.76
N GLU A 167 7.72 21.23 -3.92
CA GLU A 167 7.68 22.33 -2.94
C GLU A 167 8.74 22.18 -1.84
N SER A 168 9.12 20.94 -1.50
CA SER A 168 10.22 20.65 -0.56
C SER A 168 11.61 20.75 -1.20
N GLY A 169 11.70 21.18 -2.47
CA GLY A 169 12.96 21.37 -3.18
C GLY A 169 13.49 20.15 -3.92
N ALA A 170 12.63 19.16 -4.20
CA ALA A 170 12.99 18.07 -5.10
C ALA A 170 13.29 18.61 -6.50
N LYS A 171 14.39 18.12 -7.09
CA LYS A 171 14.82 18.53 -8.43
C LYS A 171 14.35 17.48 -9.44
N PRO A 172 13.48 17.85 -10.40
CA PRO A 172 13.02 16.92 -11.41
C PRO A 172 14.20 16.39 -12.27
N ASP A 173 14.33 15.07 -12.33
CA ASP A 173 15.23 14.43 -13.28
C ASP A 173 14.74 14.66 -14.71
N SER A 174 15.65 14.90 -15.67
CA SER A 174 15.32 15.14 -17.08
C SER A 174 14.77 13.88 -17.80
N ASP A 175 14.85 12.73 -17.19
CA ASP A 175 14.45 11.43 -17.74
C ASP A 175 13.23 10.82 -17.04
N ILE A 176 12.52 11.54 -16.15
CA ILE A 176 11.32 11.02 -15.48
C ILE A 176 10.27 10.51 -16.49
N ILE A 177 10.06 11.26 -17.57
CA ILE A 177 9.10 10.85 -18.61
C ILE A 177 9.62 9.61 -19.35
N SER A 178 10.92 9.53 -19.65
CA SER A 178 11.52 8.32 -20.22
C SER A 178 11.39 7.14 -19.28
N PHE A 179 11.53 7.34 -17.98
CA PHE A 179 11.29 6.34 -16.95
C PHE A 179 9.83 5.84 -16.95
N LEU A 180 8.85 6.75 -17.05
CA LEU A 180 7.42 6.39 -17.14
C LEU A 180 7.08 5.59 -18.40
N LEU A 181 7.81 5.83 -19.50
CA LEU A 181 7.59 5.16 -20.78
C LEU A 181 8.40 3.87 -20.95
N ASN A 182 9.26 3.55 -19.99
CA ASN A 182 10.05 2.33 -20.02
C ASN A 182 9.20 1.12 -19.62
N ASP A 183 9.47 0.01 -20.27
CA ASP A 183 8.76 -1.26 -20.12
C ASP A 183 8.88 -1.86 -18.71
N ASP A 184 9.98 -1.55 -17.98
CA ASP A 184 10.24 -2.06 -16.63
C ASP A 184 9.29 -1.51 -15.56
N ASN A 185 8.49 -0.47 -15.85
CA ASN A 185 7.62 0.17 -14.87
C ASN A 185 6.23 -0.46 -14.73
N SER A 186 5.90 -1.49 -15.52
CA SER A 186 4.65 -2.26 -15.44
C SER A 186 3.39 -1.40 -15.30
N ASN A 187 3.31 -0.31 -16.08
CA ASN A 187 2.18 0.63 -16.02
C ASN A 187 0.97 0.16 -16.87
N TRP A 188 1.10 -0.95 -17.58
CA TRP A 188 0.02 -1.66 -18.29
C TRP A 188 -0.91 -0.78 -19.11
N GLY A 189 -0.34 0.20 -19.83
CA GLY A 189 -1.08 1.17 -20.63
C GLY A 189 -1.50 2.44 -19.90
N MET A 190 -1.44 2.48 -18.55
CA MET A 190 -1.79 3.67 -17.75
C MET A 190 -0.88 4.86 -18.05
N GLN A 191 0.37 4.64 -18.49
CA GLN A 191 1.28 5.68 -18.94
C GLN A 191 0.69 6.58 -20.02
N TYR A 192 -0.13 6.05 -20.91
CA TYR A 192 -0.74 6.86 -21.98
C TYR A 192 -1.78 7.85 -21.46
N TYR A 193 -2.37 7.56 -20.31
CA TYR A 193 -3.34 8.44 -19.66
C TYR A 193 -2.66 9.47 -18.75
N PHE A 194 -1.74 9.04 -17.88
CA PHE A 194 -1.22 9.89 -16.80
C PHE A 194 0.03 10.71 -17.17
N THR A 195 0.89 10.23 -18.07
CA THR A 195 2.15 10.90 -18.42
C THR A 195 1.99 12.35 -18.87
N PRO A 196 0.98 12.75 -19.68
CA PRO A 196 0.81 14.13 -20.08
C PRO A 196 0.57 15.10 -18.90
N GLN A 197 -0.20 14.66 -17.89
CA GLN A 197 -0.45 15.47 -16.70
C GLN A 197 0.81 15.63 -15.85
N ILE A 198 1.59 14.55 -15.69
CA ILE A 198 2.88 14.57 -14.99
C ILE A 198 3.86 15.49 -15.71
N LEU A 199 3.98 15.37 -17.03
CA LEU A 199 4.85 16.24 -17.85
C LEU A 199 4.53 17.71 -17.61
N LYS A 200 3.25 18.08 -17.72
CA LYS A 200 2.80 19.48 -17.51
C LYS A 200 3.15 19.97 -16.10
N LYS A 201 3.08 19.12 -15.09
CA LYS A 201 3.41 19.46 -13.73
C LYS A 201 4.92 19.65 -13.54
N LEU A 202 5.75 18.74 -14.04
CA LEU A 202 7.20 18.83 -13.97
C LEU A 202 7.72 20.08 -14.68
N GLU A 203 7.19 20.42 -15.86
CA GLU A 203 7.58 21.61 -16.63
C GLU A 203 7.27 22.92 -15.90
N LYS A 204 6.24 22.98 -15.07
CA LYS A 204 5.93 24.13 -14.23
C LYS A 204 7.05 24.41 -13.21
N TYR A 205 7.79 23.39 -12.78
CA TYR A 205 8.91 23.50 -11.83
C TYR A 205 10.29 23.47 -12.52
N ASP A 206 10.36 23.97 -13.76
CA ASP A 206 11.58 24.01 -14.60
C ASP A 206 12.19 22.63 -14.89
N GLY A 207 11.36 21.59 -14.76
CA GLY A 207 11.71 20.20 -15.02
C GLY A 207 11.71 19.89 -16.52
N LYS A 208 12.71 20.39 -17.27
CA LYS A 208 12.85 20.06 -18.71
C LYS A 208 13.04 18.58 -18.93
N GLN A 209 12.09 17.97 -19.61
CA GLN A 209 12.13 16.56 -19.93
C GLN A 209 12.75 16.30 -21.32
N ASN A 210 13.64 15.30 -21.39
CA ASN A 210 14.33 14.93 -22.63
C ASN A 210 13.44 14.05 -23.53
N ILE A 211 12.42 14.65 -24.15
CA ILE A 211 11.49 13.98 -25.06
C ILE A 211 11.45 14.69 -26.42
N SER A 212 11.22 13.92 -27.48
CA SER A 212 11.15 14.46 -28.84
C SER A 212 9.96 15.41 -29.03
N GLN A 213 10.08 16.32 -30.00
CA GLN A 213 8.99 17.26 -30.32
C GLN A 213 7.71 16.55 -30.77
N GLY A 214 7.84 15.42 -31.47
CA GLY A 214 6.70 14.62 -31.90
C GLY A 214 5.98 13.98 -30.73
N LEU A 215 6.73 13.39 -29.79
CA LEU A 215 6.16 12.78 -28.60
C LEU A 215 5.46 13.83 -27.72
N ARG A 216 6.10 15.00 -27.52
CA ARG A 216 5.50 16.11 -26.79
C ARG A 216 4.22 16.63 -27.44
N ALA A 217 4.19 16.76 -28.77
CA ALA A 217 3.00 17.21 -29.50
C ALA A 217 1.85 16.19 -29.36
N ALA A 218 2.16 14.89 -29.46
CA ALA A 218 1.17 13.83 -29.29
C ALA A 218 0.62 13.77 -27.84
N MET A 219 1.48 13.84 -26.83
CA MET A 219 1.08 13.87 -25.42
C MET A 219 0.17 15.06 -25.08
N ASN A 220 0.43 16.22 -25.67
CA ASN A 220 -0.36 17.43 -25.44
C ASN A 220 -1.63 17.50 -26.30
N GLY A 221 -1.89 16.54 -27.18
CA GLY A 221 -2.99 16.59 -28.14
C GLY A 221 -2.88 17.78 -29.11
N ASP A 222 -1.65 18.26 -29.42
CA ASP A 222 -1.40 19.34 -30.35
C ASP A 222 -1.45 18.82 -31.79
N ASP A 223 -2.68 18.64 -32.28
CA ASP A 223 -2.97 18.10 -33.60
C ASP A 223 -2.23 18.85 -34.72
N HIS A 224 -2.27 20.19 -34.70
CA HIS A 224 -1.66 21.01 -35.72
C HIS A 224 -0.14 20.81 -35.82
N LYS A 225 0.53 20.86 -34.68
CA LYS A 225 1.99 20.67 -34.61
C LYS A 225 2.37 19.23 -34.99
N LEU A 226 1.61 18.24 -34.50
CA LEU A 226 1.88 16.84 -34.79
C LEU A 226 1.69 16.54 -36.27
N GLN A 227 0.58 16.98 -36.88
CA GLN A 227 0.33 16.83 -38.33
C GLN A 227 1.47 17.41 -39.17
N LYS A 228 1.93 18.63 -38.83
CA LYS A 228 3.06 19.26 -39.52
C LYS A 228 4.34 18.45 -39.41
N LEU A 229 4.66 17.90 -38.24
CA LEU A 229 5.85 17.05 -38.02
C LEU A 229 5.73 15.73 -38.81
N VAL A 230 4.55 15.11 -38.82
CA VAL A 230 4.27 13.86 -39.51
C VAL A 230 4.39 14.04 -41.02
N ILE A 231 3.77 15.09 -41.59
CA ILE A 231 3.79 15.37 -43.05
C ILE A 231 5.23 15.69 -43.49
N SER A 232 6.01 16.38 -42.66
CA SER A 232 7.41 16.74 -43.00
C SER A 232 8.43 15.64 -42.67
N ASP A 233 7.97 14.44 -42.24
CA ASP A 233 8.77 13.30 -41.80
C ASP A 233 9.85 13.66 -40.76
N LYS A 234 9.49 14.53 -39.82
CA LYS A 234 10.38 14.99 -38.72
C LYS A 234 10.20 14.17 -37.44
N ILE A 235 9.51 13.04 -37.47
CA ILE A 235 9.38 12.12 -36.34
C ILE A 235 10.48 11.07 -36.45
N ASN A 236 11.30 10.94 -35.39
CA ASN A 236 12.33 9.92 -35.35
C ASN A 236 11.72 8.51 -35.51
N LYS A 237 12.35 7.65 -36.27
CA LYS A 237 11.87 6.29 -36.57
C LYS A 237 11.58 5.50 -35.28
N LYS A 238 12.46 5.62 -34.25
CA LYS A 238 12.29 4.95 -32.96
C LYS A 238 11.07 5.43 -32.16
N ASP A 239 10.65 6.69 -32.36
CA ASP A 239 9.56 7.29 -31.62
C ASP A 239 8.19 7.08 -32.31
N LYS A 240 8.17 6.63 -33.58
CA LYS A 240 6.92 6.55 -34.40
C LYS A 240 5.81 5.76 -33.69
N GLY A 241 6.14 4.64 -33.06
CA GLY A 241 5.18 3.82 -32.34
C GLY A 241 4.57 4.52 -31.13
N GLN A 242 5.40 5.06 -30.25
CA GLN A 242 4.94 5.80 -29.06
C GLN A 242 4.20 7.08 -29.45
N VAL A 243 4.67 7.81 -30.47
CA VAL A 243 3.96 9.00 -30.99
C VAL A 243 2.58 8.64 -31.50
N LEU A 244 2.44 7.51 -32.22
CA LEU A 244 1.14 7.02 -32.67
C LEU A 244 0.23 6.61 -31.50
N ALA A 245 0.78 5.96 -30.50
CA ALA A 245 0.07 5.57 -29.29
C ALA A 245 -0.50 6.79 -28.53
N PHE A 246 0.33 7.81 -28.28
CA PHE A 246 -0.14 9.06 -27.66
C PHE A 246 -1.09 9.85 -28.58
N ALA A 247 -0.93 9.77 -29.91
CA ALA A 247 -1.90 10.35 -30.82
C ALA A 247 -3.26 9.64 -30.72
N ALA A 248 -3.30 8.32 -30.59
CA ALA A 248 -4.53 7.57 -30.34
C ALA A 248 -5.18 7.91 -28.98
N ALA A 249 -4.38 8.29 -27.98
CA ALA A 249 -4.84 8.73 -26.67
C ALA A 249 -5.39 10.16 -26.67
N HIS A 250 -4.75 11.11 -27.36
CA HIS A 250 -4.94 12.54 -27.11
C HIS A 250 -5.23 13.38 -28.35
N CYS A 251 -5.08 12.85 -29.56
CA CYS A 251 -5.31 13.57 -30.80
C CYS A 251 -6.64 13.17 -31.48
N ASN A 252 -7.07 13.99 -32.44
CA ASN A 252 -8.30 13.74 -33.19
C ASN A 252 -8.13 12.70 -34.31
N VAL A 253 -9.25 12.28 -34.88
CA VAL A 253 -9.29 11.28 -35.99
C VAL A 253 -8.52 11.73 -37.22
N ASP A 254 -8.52 13.05 -37.53
CA ASP A 254 -7.86 13.54 -38.74
C ASP A 254 -6.34 13.41 -38.65
N THR A 255 -5.78 13.61 -37.46
CA THR A 255 -4.35 13.33 -37.19
C THR A 255 -4.02 11.87 -37.46
N LEU A 256 -4.84 10.94 -36.96
CA LEU A 256 -4.64 9.50 -37.21
C LEU A 256 -4.78 9.12 -38.70
N LYS A 257 -5.71 9.74 -39.41
CA LYS A 257 -5.84 9.54 -40.88
C LYS A 257 -4.57 9.99 -41.62
N ILE A 258 -4.00 11.14 -41.24
CA ILE A 258 -2.74 11.62 -41.79
C ILE A 258 -1.61 10.66 -41.48
N MET A 259 -1.49 10.22 -40.21
CA MET A 259 -0.46 9.25 -39.79
C MET A 259 -0.58 7.94 -40.58
N LYS A 260 -1.81 7.42 -40.78
CA LYS A 260 -2.03 6.22 -41.57
C LYS A 260 -1.60 6.41 -43.05
N LYS A 261 -1.93 7.56 -43.63
CA LYS A 261 -1.50 7.92 -45.01
C LYS A 261 0.03 8.02 -45.12
N GLN A 262 0.72 8.41 -44.04
CA GLN A 262 2.18 8.49 -43.98
C GLN A 262 2.84 7.15 -43.58
N GLY A 263 2.09 6.04 -43.61
CA GLY A 263 2.61 4.69 -43.41
C GLY A 263 2.91 4.32 -41.96
N TYR A 264 2.27 4.95 -40.97
CA TYR A 264 2.36 4.52 -39.58
C TYR A 264 1.67 3.17 -39.38
N ASP A 265 2.32 2.30 -38.62
CA ASP A 265 1.84 0.93 -38.36
C ASP A 265 0.73 0.91 -37.30
N PHE A 266 -0.51 0.75 -37.70
CA PHE A 266 -1.66 0.67 -36.81
C PHE A 266 -1.76 -0.68 -36.07
N ALA A 267 -0.97 -1.68 -36.45
CA ALA A 267 -0.84 -2.93 -35.70
C ALA A 267 0.20 -2.84 -34.54
N TRP A 268 0.82 -1.66 -34.41
CA TRP A 268 1.79 -1.42 -33.32
C TRP A 268 1.21 -1.70 -31.95
N LYS A 269 2.03 -2.27 -31.09
CA LYS A 269 1.75 -2.53 -29.68
C LYS A 269 3.02 -2.23 -28.88
N ASP A 270 2.83 -1.87 -27.61
CA ASP A 270 3.94 -1.79 -26.66
C ASP A 270 4.41 -3.18 -26.19
N SER A 271 5.36 -3.24 -25.28
CA SER A 271 5.91 -4.48 -24.71
C SER A 271 4.86 -5.31 -23.97
N ASP A 272 3.87 -4.67 -23.35
CA ASP A 272 2.75 -5.32 -22.67
C ASP A 272 1.64 -5.76 -23.65
N LYS A 273 1.89 -5.63 -24.96
CA LYS A 273 0.95 -5.86 -26.05
C LYS A 273 -0.30 -4.98 -26.01
N VAL A 274 -0.22 -3.83 -25.35
CA VAL A 274 -1.27 -2.82 -25.39
C VAL A 274 -1.23 -2.10 -26.73
N GLY A 275 -2.31 -2.18 -27.51
CA GLY A 275 -2.42 -1.59 -28.83
C GLY A 275 -3.27 -0.32 -28.84
N LEU A 276 -3.35 0.31 -30.02
CA LEU A 276 -4.02 1.60 -30.19
C LEU A 276 -5.49 1.61 -29.75
N LEU A 277 -6.21 0.49 -29.94
CA LEU A 277 -7.62 0.41 -29.58
C LEU A 277 -7.81 0.37 -28.05
N GLN A 278 -6.95 -0.34 -27.32
CA GLN A 278 -6.94 -0.33 -25.85
C GLN A 278 -6.62 1.07 -25.33
N ILE A 279 -5.61 1.74 -25.90
CA ILE A 279 -5.19 3.09 -25.52
C ILE A 279 -6.31 4.11 -25.76
N ALA A 280 -6.94 4.08 -26.93
CA ALA A 280 -8.07 4.98 -27.23
C ALA A 280 -9.28 4.71 -26.31
N ALA A 281 -9.55 3.46 -25.99
CA ALA A 281 -10.63 3.08 -25.07
C ALA A 281 -10.38 3.63 -23.66
N LEU A 282 -9.13 3.61 -23.17
CA LEU A 282 -8.70 4.15 -21.89
C LEU A 282 -8.89 5.67 -21.80
N CYS A 283 -8.54 6.41 -22.86
CA CYS A 283 -8.40 7.86 -22.83
C CYS A 283 -9.65 8.67 -23.24
N ASN A 284 -10.81 8.03 -23.32
CA ASN A 284 -12.12 8.69 -23.59
C ASN A 284 -12.27 9.31 -25.01
N HIS A 285 -11.67 8.69 -26.02
CA HIS A 285 -11.79 9.16 -27.41
C HIS A 285 -12.75 8.28 -28.23
N SER A 286 -14.08 8.43 -28.02
CA SER A 286 -15.10 7.61 -28.69
C SER A 286 -15.05 7.70 -30.23
N SER A 287 -14.73 8.87 -30.79
CA SER A 287 -14.54 9.04 -32.25
C SER A 287 -13.32 8.27 -32.77
N VAL A 288 -12.24 8.25 -31.97
CA VAL A 288 -11.01 7.51 -32.27
C VAL A 288 -11.26 6.00 -32.16
N VAL A 289 -11.97 5.54 -31.13
CA VAL A 289 -12.36 4.13 -30.96
C VAL A 289 -13.15 3.66 -32.18
N LYS A 290 -14.17 4.43 -32.63
CA LYS A 290 -14.96 4.13 -33.82
C LYS A 290 -14.08 4.06 -35.06
N TYR A 291 -13.23 5.05 -35.28
CA TYR A 291 -12.31 5.08 -36.41
C TYR A 291 -11.36 3.87 -36.44
N LEU A 292 -10.78 3.51 -35.27
CA LEU A 292 -9.88 2.35 -35.19
C LEU A 292 -10.61 1.03 -35.47
N LEU A 293 -11.87 0.90 -35.04
CA LEU A 293 -12.72 -0.25 -35.39
C LEU A 293 -13.02 -0.32 -36.89
N GLU A 294 -13.25 0.83 -37.56
CA GLU A 294 -13.38 0.93 -39.04
C GLU A 294 -12.09 0.50 -39.74
N GLN A 295 -10.93 0.72 -39.10
CA GLN A 295 -9.63 0.25 -39.62
C GLN A 295 -9.40 -1.25 -39.36
N GLN A 296 -10.40 -1.98 -38.86
CA GLN A 296 -10.38 -3.42 -38.59
C GLN A 296 -9.38 -3.85 -37.50
N LEU A 297 -9.06 -2.97 -36.55
CA LEU A 297 -8.29 -3.38 -35.39
C LEU A 297 -9.10 -4.39 -34.57
N ASP A 298 -8.39 -5.41 -34.07
CA ASP A 298 -9.01 -6.50 -33.33
C ASP A 298 -9.41 -6.04 -31.91
N SER A 299 -10.71 -5.85 -31.68
CA SER A 299 -11.29 -5.48 -30.38
C SER A 299 -11.16 -6.58 -29.31
N LYS A 300 -10.92 -7.83 -29.74
CA LYS A 300 -10.72 -8.98 -28.85
C LYS A 300 -9.26 -9.23 -28.51
N ALA A 301 -8.33 -8.45 -29.11
CA ALA A 301 -6.91 -8.54 -28.77
C ALA A 301 -6.71 -8.29 -27.28
N LYS A 302 -5.88 -9.14 -26.65
CA LYS A 302 -5.60 -9.11 -25.21
C LYS A 302 -4.20 -8.58 -24.96
N ALA A 303 -4.06 -7.69 -23.97
CA ALA A 303 -2.79 -7.33 -23.35
C ALA A 303 -2.22 -8.51 -22.54
N ASP A 304 -0.89 -8.53 -22.29
CA ASP A 304 -0.22 -9.76 -21.88
C ASP A 304 -0.60 -10.30 -20.50
N TYR A 305 -0.38 -9.55 -19.44
CA TYR A 305 -0.48 -10.08 -18.07
C TYR A 305 -1.94 -10.33 -17.65
N TYR A 306 -2.76 -9.27 -17.60
CA TYR A 306 -4.16 -9.36 -17.16
C TYR A 306 -5.09 -9.97 -18.21
N LYS A 307 -4.60 -10.24 -19.43
CA LYS A 307 -5.40 -10.76 -20.57
C LYS A 307 -6.62 -9.89 -20.92
N VAL A 308 -6.51 -8.59 -20.66
CA VAL A 308 -7.58 -7.60 -20.84
C VAL A 308 -7.66 -7.06 -22.25
N ARG A 309 -8.88 -6.71 -22.68
CA ARG A 309 -9.26 -6.23 -24.01
C ARG A 309 -9.53 -4.73 -23.97
N ALA A 310 -9.77 -4.12 -25.13
CA ALA A 310 -10.13 -2.70 -25.20
C ALA A 310 -11.34 -2.32 -24.33
N VAL A 311 -12.36 -3.18 -24.24
CA VAL A 311 -13.53 -2.94 -23.37
C VAL A 311 -13.15 -2.87 -21.89
N ASP A 312 -12.20 -3.66 -21.46
CA ASP A 312 -11.75 -3.72 -20.06
C ASP A 312 -10.99 -2.45 -19.69
N PHE A 313 -10.19 -1.89 -20.61
CA PHE A 313 -9.56 -0.56 -20.48
C PHE A 313 -10.59 0.57 -20.38
N ALA A 314 -11.66 0.51 -21.17
CA ALA A 314 -12.75 1.49 -21.07
C ALA A 314 -13.44 1.44 -19.71
N ILE A 315 -13.66 0.24 -19.17
CA ILE A 315 -14.28 0.05 -17.84
C ILE A 315 -13.38 0.60 -16.73
N VAL A 316 -12.07 0.27 -16.75
CA VAL A 316 -11.10 0.77 -15.76
C VAL A 316 -11.01 2.29 -15.77
N ALA A 317 -11.08 2.94 -16.93
CA ALA A 317 -11.14 4.39 -17.02
C ALA A 317 -12.50 5.00 -16.62
N GLY A 318 -13.48 4.17 -16.31
CA GLY A 318 -14.85 4.63 -16.09
C GLY A 318 -15.51 5.23 -17.32
N ASN A 319 -15.09 4.79 -18.53
CA ASN A 319 -15.54 5.32 -19.81
C ASN A 319 -16.70 4.48 -20.38
N LEU A 320 -17.90 4.78 -19.90
CA LEU A 320 -19.11 4.04 -20.25
C LEU A 320 -19.42 4.07 -21.75
N ASP A 321 -19.13 5.19 -22.44
CA ASP A 321 -19.45 5.34 -23.87
C ASP A 321 -18.54 4.44 -24.73
N ASN A 322 -17.25 4.43 -24.47
CA ASN A 322 -16.31 3.53 -25.15
C ASN A 322 -16.64 2.06 -24.83
N ALA A 323 -16.96 1.75 -23.57
CA ALA A 323 -17.35 0.41 -23.18
C ALA A 323 -18.59 -0.07 -23.96
N LYS A 324 -19.64 0.75 -24.09
CA LYS A 324 -20.85 0.42 -24.85
C LYS A 324 -20.54 0.17 -26.33
N ILE A 325 -19.74 1.02 -26.99
CA ILE A 325 -19.32 0.84 -28.38
C ILE A 325 -18.65 -0.53 -28.59
N LEU A 326 -17.72 -0.88 -27.69
CA LEU A 326 -16.96 -2.13 -27.77
C LEU A 326 -17.82 -3.36 -27.43
N ILE A 327 -18.74 -3.24 -26.47
CA ILE A 327 -19.71 -4.30 -26.11
C ILE A 327 -20.64 -4.60 -27.29
N GLU A 328 -21.17 -3.57 -27.93
CA GLU A 328 -22.02 -3.72 -29.10
C GLU A 328 -21.28 -4.43 -30.26
N LYS A 329 -20.02 -4.02 -30.51
CA LYS A 329 -19.15 -4.63 -31.51
C LYS A 329 -18.89 -6.11 -31.22
N ASP A 330 -18.53 -6.46 -30.00
CA ASP A 330 -18.06 -7.81 -29.60
C ASP A 330 -19.17 -8.70 -29.08
N LYS A 331 -20.37 -8.17 -28.84
CA LYS A 331 -21.52 -8.85 -28.22
C LYS A 331 -21.14 -9.41 -26.83
N VAL A 332 -20.35 -8.67 -26.06
CA VAL A 332 -19.95 -9.05 -24.71
C VAL A 332 -21.15 -8.99 -23.76
N ASN A 333 -21.29 -9.95 -22.88
CA ASN A 333 -22.37 -10.00 -21.89
C ASN A 333 -21.83 -10.11 -20.47
N PHE A 334 -21.82 -9.00 -19.73
CA PHE A 334 -21.41 -8.96 -18.32
C PHE A 334 -22.49 -9.45 -17.33
N LYS A 335 -23.74 -9.75 -17.80
CA LYS A 335 -24.83 -10.26 -16.96
C LYS A 335 -24.64 -11.72 -16.55
N LYS A 336 -23.80 -12.48 -17.22
CA LYS A 336 -23.50 -13.88 -16.86
C LYS A 336 -22.29 -13.90 -15.95
N ASN A 337 -22.55 -14.10 -14.64
CA ASN A 337 -21.51 -14.47 -13.71
C ASN A 337 -20.85 -15.76 -14.18
N HIS A 338 -19.54 -15.75 -14.38
CA HIS A 338 -18.74 -16.90 -14.75
C HIS A 338 -18.60 -17.83 -13.55
N HIS A 339 -19.65 -18.61 -13.21
CA HIS A 339 -19.63 -19.71 -12.24
C HIS A 339 -18.94 -19.40 -10.88
N GLY A 340 -19.13 -18.17 -10.33
CA GLY A 340 -18.58 -17.79 -9.03
C GLY A 340 -17.09 -17.41 -9.04
N LYS A 341 -16.47 -17.27 -10.21
CA LYS A 341 -15.14 -16.68 -10.34
C LYS A 341 -15.25 -15.18 -10.69
N PRO A 342 -14.31 -14.34 -10.18
CA PRO A 342 -14.21 -12.95 -10.62
C PRO A 342 -14.14 -12.85 -12.15
N CYS A 343 -14.73 -11.81 -12.74
CA CYS A 343 -14.59 -11.59 -14.18
C CYS A 343 -13.14 -11.17 -14.50
N ASP A 344 -12.67 -11.49 -15.72
CA ASP A 344 -11.30 -11.20 -16.15
C ASP A 344 -10.90 -9.72 -15.95
N VAL A 345 -11.86 -8.79 -16.01
CA VAL A 345 -11.64 -7.36 -15.79
C VAL A 345 -11.49 -6.99 -14.30
N TRP A 346 -11.93 -7.86 -13.38
CA TRP A 346 -11.97 -7.53 -11.95
C TRP A 346 -10.57 -7.29 -11.37
N GLU A 347 -9.63 -8.20 -11.60
CA GLU A 347 -8.23 -8.03 -11.14
C GLU A 347 -7.60 -6.76 -11.73
N PHE A 348 -7.97 -6.40 -12.95
CA PHE A 348 -7.48 -5.18 -13.60
C PHE A 348 -8.09 -3.92 -12.98
N ILE A 349 -9.38 -3.95 -12.61
CA ILE A 349 -10.03 -2.86 -11.87
C ILE A 349 -9.39 -2.69 -10.48
N LEU A 350 -9.13 -3.79 -9.76
CA LEU A 350 -8.47 -3.73 -8.44
C LEU A 350 -7.04 -3.17 -8.51
N ALA A 351 -6.34 -3.40 -9.62
CA ALA A 351 -4.97 -2.91 -9.79
C ALA A 351 -4.88 -1.44 -10.21
N PHE A 352 -5.80 -0.98 -11.05
CA PHE A 352 -5.68 0.32 -11.74
C PHE A 352 -6.94 1.18 -11.72
N GLY A 353 -8.10 0.61 -11.41
CA GLY A 353 -9.39 1.31 -11.40
C GLY A 353 -9.62 2.15 -10.16
N ASP A 354 -10.84 2.62 -10.04
CA ASP A 354 -11.39 3.34 -8.90
C ASP A 354 -12.89 3.02 -8.74
N LYS A 355 -13.55 3.70 -7.82
CA LYS A 355 -15.01 3.58 -7.59
C LYS A 355 -15.84 3.83 -8.86
N LYS A 356 -15.36 4.67 -9.78
CA LYS A 356 -16.04 4.95 -11.05
C LYS A 356 -15.97 3.74 -11.98
N SER A 357 -14.85 3.00 -11.97
CA SER A 357 -14.67 1.76 -12.73
C SER A 357 -15.71 0.70 -12.34
N PHE A 358 -15.92 0.49 -11.02
CA PHE A 358 -16.95 -0.43 -10.52
C PHE A 358 -18.35 0.00 -10.92
N LYS A 359 -18.69 1.29 -10.75
CA LYS A 359 -19.99 1.83 -11.18
C LYS A 359 -20.23 1.66 -12.69
N THR A 360 -19.16 1.78 -13.49
CA THR A 360 -19.22 1.55 -14.93
C THR A 360 -19.54 0.08 -15.20
N LEU A 361 -18.85 -0.86 -14.57
CA LEU A 361 -19.10 -2.29 -14.72
C LEU A 361 -20.53 -2.68 -14.28
N GLU A 362 -21.02 -2.17 -13.15
CA GLU A 362 -22.40 -2.36 -12.70
C GLU A 362 -23.41 -1.80 -13.70
N SER A 363 -23.16 -0.60 -14.26
CA SER A 363 -24.00 0.05 -15.27
C SER A 363 -24.11 -0.77 -16.57
N LEU A 364 -23.14 -1.65 -16.83
CA LEU A 364 -23.14 -2.60 -17.94
C LEU A 364 -23.87 -3.92 -17.61
N GLY A 365 -24.41 -4.02 -16.41
CA GLY A 365 -25.25 -5.13 -15.93
C GLY A 365 -24.51 -6.22 -15.18
N HIS A 366 -23.25 -6.00 -14.80
CA HIS A 366 -22.53 -6.90 -13.90
C HIS A 366 -23.15 -6.84 -12.51
N GLN A 367 -23.35 -8.02 -11.89
CA GLN A 367 -23.72 -8.13 -10.48
C GLN A 367 -22.53 -8.71 -9.72
N PRO A 368 -21.93 -7.94 -8.80
CA PRO A 368 -20.74 -8.39 -8.12
C PRO A 368 -21.00 -9.66 -7.28
N THR A 369 -20.06 -10.57 -7.30
CA THR A 369 -20.05 -11.76 -6.45
C THR A 369 -19.70 -11.38 -5.01
N LYS A 370 -19.89 -12.31 -4.06
CA LYS A 370 -19.46 -12.07 -2.66
C LYS A 370 -17.95 -11.86 -2.54
N GLU A 371 -17.16 -12.56 -3.35
CA GLU A 371 -15.71 -12.46 -3.40
C GLU A 371 -15.28 -11.08 -3.96
N GLU A 372 -15.90 -10.63 -5.05
CA GLU A 372 -15.67 -9.30 -5.61
C GLU A 372 -16.05 -8.16 -4.64
N ILE A 373 -17.14 -8.30 -3.89
CA ILE A 373 -17.52 -7.36 -2.83
C ILE A 373 -16.47 -7.35 -1.71
N TYR A 374 -15.96 -8.52 -1.32
CA TYR A 374 -14.93 -8.64 -0.30
C TYR A 374 -13.60 -8.01 -0.76
N ASP A 375 -13.16 -8.31 -1.99
CA ASP A 375 -11.93 -7.74 -2.57
C ASP A 375 -12.02 -6.22 -2.70
N THR A 376 -13.19 -5.71 -3.12
CA THR A 376 -13.45 -4.25 -3.17
C THR A 376 -13.35 -3.64 -1.78
N TYR A 377 -13.83 -4.34 -0.77
CA TYR A 377 -13.76 -3.90 0.61
C TYR A 377 -12.32 -3.83 1.13
N GLN A 378 -11.51 -4.86 0.87
CA GLN A 378 -10.09 -4.92 1.27
C GLN A 378 -9.25 -3.80 0.63
N ASN A 379 -9.58 -3.41 -0.59
CA ASN A 379 -8.82 -2.40 -1.34
C ASN A 379 -9.36 -0.97 -1.18
N TYR A 380 -10.67 -0.79 -0.99
CA TYR A 380 -11.33 0.53 -0.95
C TYR A 380 -12.01 0.85 0.42
N GLY A 381 -11.89 0.01 1.37
CA GLY A 381 -12.08 -0.01 2.83
C GLY A 381 -13.34 0.63 3.43
N LYS A 382 -13.46 1.91 3.49
CA LYS A 382 -14.28 2.57 4.54
C LYS A 382 -15.76 2.79 4.22
N GLU A 383 -16.13 3.09 3.01
CA GLU A 383 -17.48 3.53 2.67
C GLU A 383 -18.51 2.40 2.52
N GLN A 384 -18.06 1.16 2.35
CA GLN A 384 -18.99 0.04 2.14
C GLN A 384 -19.54 -0.59 3.43
N TYR A 385 -18.89 -0.40 4.60
CA TYR A 385 -19.49 -0.82 5.88
C TYR A 385 -20.77 -0.07 6.22
N GLU A 386 -20.93 1.15 5.75
CA GLU A 386 -22.16 1.93 5.89
C GLU A 386 -23.34 1.35 5.10
N GLN A 387 -23.09 0.39 4.20
CA GLN A 387 -24.14 -0.26 3.37
C GLN A 387 -24.67 -1.59 3.94
N GLY A 388 -24.35 -1.94 5.19
CA GLY A 388 -24.97 -3.08 5.88
C GLY A 388 -24.37 -4.45 5.61
N VAL A 389 -23.11 -4.52 5.15
CA VAL A 389 -22.36 -5.78 5.02
C VAL A 389 -21.99 -6.33 6.40
N LYS A 390 -22.33 -7.60 6.68
CA LYS A 390 -21.98 -8.26 7.94
C LYS A 390 -20.58 -8.87 7.87
N VAL A 391 -19.74 -8.50 8.82
CA VAL A 391 -18.32 -8.86 8.95
C VAL A 391 -18.16 -10.13 9.77
N LYS A 392 -17.26 -11.03 9.36
CA LYS A 392 -16.91 -12.21 10.15
C LYS A 392 -15.89 -11.85 11.24
N GLU A 393 -15.68 -12.79 12.18
CA GLU A 393 -14.74 -12.62 13.29
C GLU A 393 -13.29 -12.47 12.84
N ASP A 394 -12.86 -13.28 11.87
CA ASP A 394 -11.52 -13.25 11.28
C ASP A 394 -11.25 -11.91 10.56
N GLU A 395 -12.22 -11.42 9.80
CA GLU A 395 -12.16 -10.10 9.15
C GLU A 395 -12.09 -8.96 10.19
N LEU A 396 -12.87 -9.06 11.27
CA LEU A 396 -12.85 -8.08 12.35
C LEU A 396 -11.53 -8.10 13.13
N GLN A 397 -10.92 -9.27 13.30
CA GLN A 397 -9.61 -9.44 13.88
C GLN A 397 -8.53 -8.79 13.02
N GLU A 398 -8.59 -8.93 11.70
CA GLU A 398 -7.68 -8.29 10.75
C GLU A 398 -7.81 -6.76 10.78
N ILE A 399 -9.03 -6.22 10.88
CA ILE A 399 -9.28 -4.78 11.05
C ILE A 399 -8.60 -4.25 12.32
N ILE A 400 -8.69 -4.99 13.44
CA ILE A 400 -8.00 -4.60 14.69
C ILE A 400 -6.49 -4.71 14.52
N TRP A 401 -5.98 -5.78 13.90
CA TRP A 401 -4.56 -6.00 13.65
C TRP A 401 -3.94 -4.87 12.82
N ASN A 402 -4.68 -4.35 11.85
CA ASN A 402 -4.27 -3.20 11.03
C ASN A 402 -4.39 -1.84 11.75
N GLY A 403 -4.76 -1.84 13.04
CA GLY A 403 -4.91 -0.61 13.85
C GLY A 403 -6.19 0.19 13.58
N GLU A 404 -7.11 -0.35 12.81
CA GLU A 404 -8.41 0.27 12.44
C GLU A 404 -9.47 0.05 13.53
N SER A 405 -9.08 0.18 14.81
CA SER A 405 -9.91 -0.16 15.97
C SER A 405 -11.18 0.68 16.10
N ASP A 406 -11.18 1.91 15.58
CA ASP A 406 -12.38 2.75 15.53
C ASP A 406 -13.45 2.16 14.60
N ILE A 407 -13.03 1.53 13.50
CA ILE A 407 -13.94 0.81 12.57
C ILE A 407 -14.44 -0.46 13.23
N ALA A 408 -13.54 -1.27 13.82
CA ALA A 408 -13.91 -2.47 14.54
C ALA A 408 -14.95 -2.19 15.64
N ARG A 409 -14.77 -1.10 16.40
CA ARG A 409 -15.71 -0.66 17.42
C ARG A 409 -17.09 -0.31 16.82
N LYS A 410 -17.14 0.48 15.75
CA LYS A 410 -18.39 0.82 15.05
C LYS A 410 -19.12 -0.42 14.56
N ILE A 411 -18.40 -1.40 14.00
CA ILE A 411 -18.96 -2.68 13.55
C ILE A 411 -19.61 -3.42 14.71
N LEU A 412 -18.92 -3.51 15.85
CA LEU A 412 -19.42 -4.18 17.06
C LEU A 412 -20.63 -3.46 17.66
N GLU A 413 -20.58 -2.13 17.79
CA GLU A 413 -21.66 -1.28 18.32
C GLU A 413 -22.93 -1.39 17.48
N ASN A 414 -22.80 -1.42 16.16
CA ASN A 414 -23.93 -1.52 15.23
C ASN A 414 -24.37 -2.96 14.93
N LYS A 415 -23.78 -3.95 15.62
CA LYS A 415 -24.08 -5.39 15.45
C LYS A 415 -23.95 -5.86 13.98
N MET A 416 -22.99 -5.31 13.27
CA MET A 416 -22.70 -5.62 11.87
C MET A 416 -21.79 -6.86 11.72
N THR A 417 -21.91 -7.83 12.63
CA THR A 417 -21.12 -9.06 12.59
C THR A 417 -21.93 -10.24 12.08
N LYS A 418 -21.24 -11.16 11.36
CA LYS A 418 -21.81 -12.41 10.89
C LYS A 418 -21.45 -13.54 11.86
N GLY A 419 -22.45 -14.08 12.54
CA GLY A 419 -22.26 -15.16 13.52
C GLY A 419 -21.87 -14.63 14.92
N LYS A 420 -21.41 -15.55 15.77
CA LYS A 420 -20.99 -15.24 17.14
C LYS A 420 -19.54 -14.77 17.14
N VAL A 421 -19.28 -13.58 17.67
CA VAL A 421 -17.93 -13.03 17.84
C VAL A 421 -17.40 -13.40 19.22
N ARG A 422 -16.22 -14.00 19.26
CA ARG A 422 -15.48 -14.30 20.50
C ARG A 422 -14.66 -13.08 20.90
N LYS A 423 -15.20 -12.27 21.80
CA LYS A 423 -14.56 -11.02 22.24
C LYS A 423 -13.16 -11.22 22.81
N GLU A 424 -12.89 -12.39 23.37
CA GLU A 424 -11.60 -12.77 23.92
C GLU A 424 -10.52 -12.90 22.85
N TYR A 425 -10.88 -13.34 21.63
CA TYR A 425 -9.98 -13.37 20.48
C TYR A 425 -9.59 -11.95 20.05
N LEU A 426 -10.60 -11.07 19.93
CA LEU A 426 -10.35 -9.68 19.59
C LEU A 426 -9.56 -8.95 20.67
N LEU A 427 -9.81 -9.28 21.95
CA LEU A 427 -9.08 -8.71 23.09
C LEU A 427 -7.62 -9.12 23.05
N GLN A 428 -7.31 -10.37 22.72
CA GLN A 428 -5.94 -10.84 22.58
C GLN A 428 -5.22 -10.10 21.46
N THR A 429 -5.85 -9.99 20.28
CA THR A 429 -5.30 -9.20 19.16
C THR A 429 -5.02 -7.76 19.54
N ALA A 430 -5.95 -7.10 20.24
CA ALA A 430 -5.76 -5.72 20.70
C ALA A 430 -4.57 -5.59 21.69
N VAL A 431 -4.33 -6.61 22.53
CA VAL A 431 -3.15 -6.66 23.41
C VAL A 431 -1.87 -6.85 22.61
N ASP A 432 -1.87 -7.72 21.61
CA ASP A 432 -0.70 -8.01 20.78
C ASP A 432 -0.20 -6.77 20.03
N ILE A 433 -1.12 -5.98 19.48
CA ILE A 433 -0.77 -4.72 18.81
C ILE A 433 -0.59 -3.54 19.77
N GLY A 434 -0.87 -3.71 21.07
CA GLY A 434 -0.74 -2.66 22.07
C GLY A 434 -1.84 -1.59 22.04
N ASP A 435 -3.00 -1.86 21.46
CA ASP A 435 -4.11 -0.90 21.40
C ASP A 435 -4.88 -0.84 22.71
N TYR A 436 -4.44 0.05 23.60
CA TYR A 436 -5.06 0.26 24.90
C TYR A 436 -6.54 0.68 24.80
N THR A 437 -6.92 1.46 23.78
CA THR A 437 -8.30 1.93 23.60
C THR A 437 -9.23 0.77 23.27
N MET A 438 -8.81 -0.11 22.38
CA MET A 438 -9.58 -1.30 22.01
C MET A 438 -9.61 -2.33 23.13
N VAL A 439 -8.50 -2.50 23.87
CA VAL A 439 -8.45 -3.34 25.08
C VAL A 439 -9.48 -2.88 26.10
N ARG A 440 -9.52 -1.59 26.43
CA ARG A 440 -10.53 -1.01 27.32
C ARG A 440 -11.95 -1.30 26.84
N TYR A 441 -12.22 -0.96 25.61
CA TYR A 441 -13.54 -1.15 25.02
C TYR A 441 -14.00 -2.61 25.14
N LEU A 442 -13.18 -3.58 24.74
CA LEU A 442 -13.55 -4.99 24.79
C LEU A 442 -13.77 -5.52 26.21
N VAL A 443 -12.94 -5.11 27.17
CA VAL A 443 -13.12 -5.46 28.58
C VAL A 443 -14.42 -4.85 29.14
N GLU A 444 -14.71 -3.60 28.83
CA GLU A 444 -15.98 -2.93 29.21
C GLU A 444 -17.20 -3.60 28.54
N GLN A 445 -17.02 -4.19 27.33
CA GLN A 445 -18.05 -5.01 26.67
C GLN A 445 -18.16 -6.44 27.22
N GLY A 446 -17.42 -6.77 28.28
CA GLY A 446 -17.50 -8.06 28.99
C GLY A 446 -16.67 -9.18 28.40
N ALA A 447 -15.58 -8.88 27.70
CA ALA A 447 -14.59 -9.89 27.32
C ALA A 447 -13.93 -10.48 28.60
N ASP A 448 -13.86 -11.82 28.67
CA ASP A 448 -13.25 -12.52 29.80
C ASP A 448 -11.72 -12.55 29.66
N ILE A 449 -11.04 -11.73 30.50
CA ILE A 449 -9.58 -11.61 30.55
C ILE A 449 -8.90 -12.97 30.88
N ASN A 450 -9.60 -13.83 31.59
CA ASN A 450 -9.07 -15.09 32.14
C ASN A 450 -9.43 -16.31 31.28
N LYS A 451 -10.17 -16.12 30.20
CA LYS A 451 -10.49 -17.21 29.28
C LYS A 451 -9.27 -17.57 28.44
N TYR A 452 -9.07 -18.87 28.27
CA TYR A 452 -8.03 -19.36 27.36
C TYR A 452 -8.46 -19.18 25.91
N VAL A 453 -7.57 -18.55 25.15
CA VAL A 453 -7.69 -18.39 23.70
C VAL A 453 -6.66 -19.32 23.06
N LYS A 454 -7.12 -20.15 22.11
CA LYS A 454 -6.27 -21.08 21.38
C LYS A 454 -5.82 -20.44 20.08
N GLU A 455 -4.54 -20.41 19.80
CA GLU A 455 -4.01 -20.00 18.50
C GLU A 455 -4.33 -21.04 17.43
N GLU A 456 -4.81 -20.59 16.27
CA GLU A 456 -5.29 -21.51 15.21
C GLU A 456 -4.17 -22.35 14.58
N THR A 457 -2.94 -21.86 14.60
CA THR A 457 -1.78 -22.49 13.94
C THR A 457 -0.93 -23.35 14.88
N GLU A 458 -1.12 -23.21 16.19
CA GLU A 458 -0.32 -23.90 17.20
C GLU A 458 -1.22 -24.57 18.25
N ASN A 459 -0.74 -25.66 18.86
CA ASN A 459 -1.42 -26.29 20.01
C ASN A 459 -1.22 -25.49 21.31
N TYR A 460 -1.06 -24.16 21.16
CA TYR A 460 -0.82 -23.25 22.26
C TYR A 460 -2.09 -22.49 22.65
N SER A 461 -2.31 -22.32 23.94
CA SER A 461 -3.39 -21.48 24.46
C SER A 461 -2.94 -20.70 25.69
N SER A 462 -3.33 -19.43 25.74
CA SER A 462 -3.03 -18.50 26.82
C SER A 462 -4.25 -17.66 27.20
N THR A 463 -4.21 -17.03 28.36
CA THR A 463 -5.17 -15.99 28.70
C THR A 463 -4.66 -14.63 28.21
N THR A 464 -5.56 -13.68 28.00
CA THR A 464 -5.18 -12.32 27.56
C THR A 464 -4.18 -11.65 28.52
N LEU A 465 -4.28 -11.90 29.85
CA LEU A 465 -3.28 -11.40 30.79
C LEU A 465 -1.90 -12.01 30.54
N GLN A 466 -1.82 -13.30 30.17
CA GLN A 466 -0.55 -13.95 29.87
C GLN A 466 0.09 -13.37 28.60
N THR A 467 -0.70 -13.08 27.59
CA THR A 467 -0.27 -12.33 26.40
C THR A 467 0.28 -10.96 26.79
N ALA A 468 -0.44 -10.22 27.65
CA ALA A 468 0.02 -8.92 28.16
C ALA A 468 1.31 -9.02 28.97
N CYS A 469 1.59 -10.15 29.64
CA CYS A 469 2.84 -10.36 30.37
C CYS A 469 4.06 -10.45 29.44
N ALA A 470 3.88 -10.91 28.21
CA ALA A 470 4.89 -10.91 27.17
C ALA A 470 4.95 -9.60 26.39
N SER A 471 3.90 -8.77 26.47
CA SER A 471 3.74 -7.56 25.67
C SER A 471 4.66 -6.42 26.10
N GLN A 472 4.70 -5.39 25.27
CA GLN A 472 5.53 -4.20 25.47
C GLN A 472 4.83 -3.11 26.28
N SER A 473 3.53 -3.27 26.60
CA SER A 473 2.73 -2.25 27.29
C SER A 473 2.50 -2.58 28.76
N GLN A 474 3.18 -1.87 29.63
CA GLN A 474 2.91 -1.91 31.08
C GLN A 474 1.51 -1.38 31.40
N GLU A 475 1.01 -0.42 30.64
CA GLU A 475 -0.30 0.20 30.87
C GLU A 475 -1.43 -0.81 30.66
N ILE A 476 -1.36 -1.58 29.57
CA ILE A 476 -2.31 -2.67 29.30
C ILE A 476 -2.24 -3.73 30.41
N LEU A 477 -1.03 -4.15 30.79
CA LEU A 477 -0.85 -5.13 31.87
C LEU A 477 -1.45 -4.65 33.21
N LYS A 478 -1.20 -3.40 33.59
CA LYS A 478 -1.79 -2.77 34.78
C LYS A 478 -3.31 -2.75 34.72
N TYR A 479 -3.85 -2.35 33.53
CA TYR A 479 -5.29 -2.29 33.33
C TYR A 479 -5.95 -3.66 33.48
N LEU A 480 -5.44 -4.69 32.78
CA LEU A 480 -5.98 -6.05 32.84
C LEU A 480 -5.90 -6.64 34.27
N LYS A 481 -4.80 -6.44 34.99
CA LYS A 481 -4.70 -6.85 36.41
C LYS A 481 -5.75 -6.16 37.29
N LYS A 482 -5.92 -4.84 37.11
CA LYS A 482 -6.93 -4.07 37.88
C LYS A 482 -8.36 -4.58 37.59
N HIS A 483 -8.63 -5.13 36.43
CA HIS A 483 -9.94 -5.65 36.03
C HIS A 483 -10.08 -7.17 36.18
N GLY A 484 -9.29 -7.78 37.09
CA GLY A 484 -9.46 -9.17 37.52
C GLY A 484 -8.63 -10.21 36.78
N GLY A 485 -7.62 -9.79 36.04
CA GLY A 485 -6.69 -10.71 35.39
C GLY A 485 -5.89 -11.53 36.41
N ASP A 486 -5.93 -12.85 36.30
CA ASP A 486 -5.27 -13.79 37.22
C ASP A 486 -3.86 -14.16 36.73
N SER A 487 -2.83 -13.57 37.36
CA SER A 487 -1.43 -13.82 37.03
C SER A 487 -0.91 -15.20 37.48
N LYS A 488 -1.70 -15.96 38.26
CA LYS A 488 -1.33 -17.30 38.75
C LYS A 488 -1.72 -18.40 37.74
N LYS A 489 -2.63 -18.10 36.81
CA LYS A 489 -2.98 -19.04 35.74
C LYS A 489 -1.74 -19.41 34.94
N LYS A 490 -1.72 -20.67 34.48
CA LYS A 490 -0.65 -21.19 33.63
C LYS A 490 -1.20 -21.38 32.20
N ASP A 491 -0.36 -21.09 31.20
CA ASP A 491 -0.69 -21.39 29.81
C ASP A 491 -0.68 -22.90 29.53
N SER A 492 -0.94 -23.30 28.29
CA SER A 492 -0.94 -24.72 27.89
C SER A 492 0.41 -25.43 28.05
N GLU A 493 1.50 -24.68 28.19
CA GLU A 493 2.86 -25.17 28.46
C GLU A 493 3.22 -25.13 29.96
N GLY A 494 2.27 -24.81 30.81
CA GLY A 494 2.45 -24.74 32.28
C GLY A 494 3.20 -23.49 32.76
N ARG A 495 3.39 -22.47 31.93
CA ARG A 495 4.11 -21.24 32.27
C ARG A 495 3.18 -20.22 32.92
N SER A 496 3.63 -19.62 34.02
CA SER A 496 2.96 -18.48 34.66
C SER A 496 3.35 -17.15 33.96
N CYS A 497 2.59 -16.08 34.20
CA CYS A 497 2.92 -14.73 33.73
C CYS A 497 4.39 -14.35 33.98
N LYS A 498 4.92 -14.65 35.18
CA LYS A 498 6.33 -14.38 35.55
C LYS A 498 7.32 -15.16 34.66
N LYS A 499 7.01 -16.42 34.33
CA LYS A 499 7.83 -17.24 33.45
C LYS A 499 7.75 -16.74 32.00
N ILE A 500 6.54 -16.44 31.52
CA ILE A 500 6.29 -15.88 30.18
C ILE A 500 7.06 -14.57 29.99
N ALA A 501 6.96 -13.62 30.94
CA ALA A 501 7.71 -12.36 30.88
C ALA A 501 9.23 -12.56 30.81
N LYS A 502 9.77 -13.54 31.54
CA LYS A 502 11.20 -13.89 31.51
C LYS A 502 11.61 -14.50 30.15
N ASP A 503 10.84 -15.46 29.67
CA ASP A 503 11.11 -16.16 28.42
C ASP A 503 11.06 -15.21 27.22
N ASN A 504 10.13 -14.25 27.22
CA ASN A 504 10.00 -13.19 26.22
C ASN A 504 10.89 -11.97 26.48
N LYS A 505 11.77 -12.02 27.49
CA LYS A 505 12.66 -10.91 27.86
C LYS A 505 11.91 -9.61 28.23
N ALA A 506 10.63 -9.68 28.56
CA ALA A 506 9.80 -8.56 28.98
C ALA A 506 10.04 -8.24 30.48
N VAL A 507 11.31 -8.01 30.85
CA VAL A 507 11.77 -7.84 32.22
C VAL A 507 11.14 -6.61 32.91
N TRP A 508 10.72 -5.61 32.13
CA TRP A 508 9.98 -4.43 32.59
C TRP A 508 8.59 -4.75 33.16
N ASN A 509 8.03 -5.91 32.84
CA ASN A 509 6.75 -6.36 33.39
C ASN A 509 6.88 -7.11 34.74
N LEU A 510 8.08 -7.53 35.14
CA LEU A 510 8.27 -8.40 36.32
C LEU A 510 7.81 -7.78 37.60
N GLU A 511 8.00 -6.45 37.76
CA GLU A 511 7.56 -5.73 38.99
C GLU A 511 6.04 -5.66 39.09
N LEU A 512 5.34 -5.65 37.96
CA LEU A 512 3.88 -5.59 37.89
C LEU A 512 3.20 -6.94 38.09
N ILE A 513 3.94 -8.05 37.93
CA ILE A 513 3.41 -9.42 38.00
C ILE A 513 3.52 -10.01 39.44
N GLN A 514 4.16 -9.30 40.36
CA GLN A 514 4.29 -9.74 41.76
C GLN A 514 2.95 -9.88 42.47
#